data_d84fdc6cd4a3cb77ef33ab26f3788f38
#
_entry.id   d84fdc6cd4a3cb77ef33ab26f3788f38
#
_cell.length_a   1.000
_cell.length_b   1.000
_cell.length_c   1.000
_cell.angle_alpha   90.00
_cell.angle_beta   90.00
_cell.angle_gamma   90.00
#
_symmetry.space_group_name_H-M   'P 1'
#
loop_
_entity.id
_entity.type
_entity.pdbx_description
1 polymer ?
#
loop_
_entity_poly.entity_id
_entity_poly.type
_entity_poly.pdbx_seq_one_letter_code
_entity_poly.pdbx_strand_id
1 'polypeptide(L)'
;HQDDQVETILSQLMRGSAIHNLSAMLEVSSRGPKYFWRPLLKITKRQLLEYAHHYGLSHVTDESNDDPRYLRNFLRNQIIPQLVAYDDNVITKMVGSIGSLQQACALNDELAQLDLATCGGPQQILVAEFCCLSITRQINLLTYYLRQFQLPLPSTRQIREFARQLKESAADRHPQ
;
A
#
# COMPACT_ATOMS: atom_id res chain seq x y z
N HIS A 1 1.94 14.06 8.03
CA HIS A 1 0.61 14.56 8.40
C HIS A 1 -0.48 13.93 7.51
N GLN A 2 -1.76 14.19 7.84
CA GLN A 2 -2.90 13.59 7.12
C GLN A 2 -2.90 13.91 5.62
N ASP A 3 -2.56 15.11 5.24
CA ASP A 3 -2.52 15.54 3.85
C ASP A 3 -1.52 14.70 3.02
N ASP A 4 -0.36 14.29 3.60
CA ASP A 4 0.58 13.39 2.94
C ASP A 4 -0.04 12.01 2.66
N GLN A 5 -0.96 11.53 3.50
CA GLN A 5 -1.71 10.30 3.26
C GLN A 5 -2.59 10.44 2.02
N VAL A 6 -3.31 11.57 1.91
CA VAL A 6 -4.19 11.86 0.76
C VAL A 6 -3.37 12.02 -0.52
N GLU A 7 -2.25 12.75 -0.47
CA GLU A 7 -1.33 12.84 -1.62
C GLU A 7 -0.84 11.47 -2.06
N THR A 8 -0.50 10.62 -1.09
CA THR A 8 0.02 9.27 -1.37
C THR A 8 -1.04 8.39 -2.02
N ILE A 9 -2.26 8.31 -1.46
CA ILE A 9 -3.31 7.47 -2.04
C ILE A 9 -3.71 7.94 -3.43
N LEU A 10 -3.89 9.25 -3.65
CA LEU A 10 -4.21 9.80 -4.97
C LEU A 10 -3.11 9.48 -6.00
N SER A 11 -1.85 9.67 -5.62
CA SER A 11 -0.71 9.32 -6.47
C SER A 11 -0.68 7.82 -6.82
N GLN A 12 -1.00 6.94 -5.88
CA GLN A 12 -1.04 5.50 -6.11
C GLN A 12 -2.24 5.09 -6.97
N LEU A 13 -3.41 5.71 -6.78
CA LEU A 13 -4.59 5.51 -7.62
C LEU A 13 -4.30 5.87 -9.08
N MET A 14 -3.70 7.04 -9.32
CA MET A 14 -3.33 7.47 -10.67
C MET A 14 -2.31 6.55 -11.35
N ARG A 15 -1.51 5.82 -10.58
CA ARG A 15 -0.56 4.81 -11.10
C ARG A 15 -1.18 3.43 -11.31
N GLY A 16 -2.45 3.23 -10.96
CA GLY A 16 -3.10 1.92 -11.03
C GLY A 16 -2.50 0.90 -10.05
N SER A 17 -2.07 1.35 -8.89
CA SER A 17 -1.37 0.52 -7.90
C SER A 17 -2.28 -0.53 -7.25
N ALA A 18 -1.68 -1.66 -6.85
CA ALA A 18 -2.36 -2.70 -6.09
C ALA A 18 -2.75 -2.22 -4.67
N ILE A 19 -3.69 -2.94 -4.03
CA ILE A 19 -4.32 -2.56 -2.76
C ILE A 19 -3.29 -2.25 -1.65
N HIS A 20 -2.20 -3.00 -1.56
CA HIS A 20 -1.14 -2.76 -0.56
C HIS A 20 -0.47 -1.39 -0.69
N ASN A 21 -0.37 -0.85 -1.91
CA ASN A 21 0.15 0.50 -2.13
C ASN A 21 -0.92 1.56 -1.89
N LEU A 22 -2.20 1.22 -2.11
CA LEU A 22 -3.35 2.10 -1.84
C LEU A 22 -3.60 2.28 -0.34
N SER A 23 -3.08 1.40 0.52
CA SER A 23 -3.13 1.57 1.98
C SER A 23 -2.26 2.72 2.50
N ALA A 24 -1.59 3.46 1.58
CA ALA A 24 -0.76 4.63 1.84
C ALA A 24 0.38 4.35 2.86
N MET A 25 0.65 5.28 3.79
CA MET A 25 1.74 5.12 4.75
C MET A 25 1.23 4.55 6.08
N LEU A 26 1.98 3.61 6.65
CA LEU A 26 1.78 3.16 8.02
C LEU A 26 2.50 4.08 9.01
N GLU A 27 1.97 4.21 10.22
CA GLU A 27 2.61 4.97 11.31
C GLU A 27 4.01 4.42 11.61
N VAL A 28 4.13 3.09 11.64
CA VAL A 28 5.41 2.40 11.72
C VAL A 28 5.55 1.49 10.49
N SER A 29 6.68 1.56 9.83
CA SER A 29 7.01 0.66 8.71
C SER A 29 8.48 0.27 8.77
N SER A 30 8.83 -0.89 8.19
CA SER A 30 10.22 -1.33 8.08
C SER A 30 10.68 -1.36 6.63
N ARG A 31 11.95 -1.12 6.41
CA ARG A 31 12.61 -1.32 5.12
C ARG A 31 13.99 -1.92 5.37
N GLY A 32 14.11 -3.21 5.17
CA GLY A 32 15.28 -3.96 5.63
C GLY A 32 15.40 -3.87 7.15
N PRO A 33 16.60 -3.60 7.70
CA PRO A 33 16.82 -3.49 9.13
C PRO A 33 16.36 -2.14 9.72
N LYS A 34 15.88 -1.20 8.89
CA LYS A 34 15.51 0.16 9.34
C LYS A 34 14.01 0.25 9.60
N TYR A 35 13.67 0.94 10.70
CA TYR A 35 12.31 1.29 11.05
C TYR A 35 12.07 2.77 10.77
N PHE A 36 10.90 3.09 10.21
CA PHE A 36 10.42 4.44 9.95
C PHE A 36 9.21 4.68 10.82
N TRP A 37 9.31 5.60 11.77
CA TRP A 37 8.20 6.05 12.58
C TRP A 37 7.71 7.41 12.09
N ARG A 38 6.38 7.56 11.95
CA ARG A 38 5.71 8.77 11.46
C ARG A 38 4.70 9.27 12.50
N PRO A 39 5.17 9.88 13.60
CA PRO A 39 4.31 10.24 14.74
C PRO A 39 3.23 11.27 14.40
N LEU A 40 3.44 12.09 13.35
CA LEU A 40 2.53 13.16 12.95
C LEU A 40 1.51 12.72 11.89
N LEU A 41 1.42 11.44 11.57
CA LEU A 41 0.59 10.94 10.46
C LEU A 41 -0.92 11.18 10.68
N LYS A 42 -1.35 11.26 11.95
CA LYS A 42 -2.73 11.50 12.36
C LYS A 42 -3.08 12.99 12.56
N ILE A 43 -2.10 13.87 12.40
CA ILE A 43 -2.24 15.31 12.61
C ILE A 43 -2.47 15.99 11.27
N THR A 44 -3.40 16.96 11.21
CA THR A 44 -3.63 17.75 10.00
C THR A 44 -2.51 18.78 9.79
N LYS A 45 -2.27 19.17 8.53
CA LYS A 45 -1.33 20.27 8.22
C LYS A 45 -1.73 21.56 8.96
N ARG A 46 -3.03 21.85 9.07
CA ARG A 46 -3.54 23.01 9.80
C ARG A 46 -3.12 23.00 11.26
N GLN A 47 -3.33 21.88 11.97
CA GLN A 47 -2.92 21.76 13.38
C GLN A 47 -1.40 21.93 13.56
N LEU A 48 -0.58 21.45 12.61
CA LEU A 48 0.87 21.65 12.65
C LEU A 48 1.25 23.11 12.49
N LEU A 49 0.60 23.84 11.58
CA LEU A 49 0.86 25.26 11.36
C LEU A 49 0.39 26.09 12.56
N GLU A 50 -0.77 25.80 13.14
CA GLU A 50 -1.28 26.45 14.35
C GLU A 50 -0.31 26.23 15.53
N TYR A 51 0.21 25.02 15.69
CA TYR A 51 1.22 24.72 16.71
C TYR A 51 2.52 25.49 16.47
N ALA A 52 3.04 25.48 15.25
CA ALA A 52 4.26 26.22 14.89
C ALA A 52 4.11 27.73 15.16
N HIS A 53 2.97 28.31 14.79
CA HIS A 53 2.66 29.71 15.04
C HIS A 53 2.57 30.01 16.55
N HIS A 54 1.86 29.17 17.31
CA HIS A 54 1.69 29.35 18.75
C HIS A 54 3.02 29.36 19.52
N TYR A 55 3.97 28.51 19.11
CA TYR A 55 5.29 28.39 19.75
C TYR A 55 6.39 29.19 19.05
N GLY A 56 6.06 30.04 18.07
CA GLY A 56 7.02 30.85 17.35
C GLY A 56 8.11 30.06 16.61
N LEU A 57 7.77 28.84 16.14
CA LEU A 57 8.74 27.99 15.45
C LEU A 57 8.96 28.50 14.02
N SER A 58 10.22 28.83 13.71
CA SER A 58 10.60 29.18 12.35
C SER A 58 10.65 27.91 11.48
N HIS A 59 10.17 28.00 10.25
CA HIS A 59 10.27 26.92 9.25
C HIS A 59 10.62 27.50 7.89
N VAL A 60 11.32 26.72 7.09
CA VAL A 60 11.69 27.09 5.72
C VAL A 60 10.66 26.52 4.76
N THR A 61 10.21 27.35 3.84
CA THR A 61 9.40 26.89 2.69
C THR A 61 10.38 26.60 1.54
N ASP A 62 10.42 25.37 1.11
CA ASP A 62 11.26 24.95 -0.03
C ASP A 62 10.52 25.32 -1.33
N GLU A 63 11.16 26.12 -2.18
CA GLU A 63 10.61 26.58 -3.46
C GLU A 63 10.31 25.42 -4.42
N SER A 64 10.99 24.27 -4.27
CA SER A 64 10.71 23.07 -5.06
C SER A 64 9.31 22.48 -4.82
N ASN A 65 8.63 22.86 -3.73
CA ASN A 65 7.25 22.45 -3.44
C ASN A 65 6.21 23.05 -4.41
N ASP A 66 6.56 24.08 -5.15
CA ASP A 66 5.65 24.77 -6.06
C ASP A 66 5.77 24.29 -7.51
N ASP A 67 6.74 23.43 -7.84
CA ASP A 67 6.94 22.93 -9.19
C ASP A 67 5.86 21.88 -9.58
N PRO A 68 4.90 22.25 -10.47
CA PRO A 68 3.75 21.38 -10.82
C PRO A 68 4.16 20.17 -11.69
N ARG A 69 5.40 20.11 -12.18
CA ARG A 69 5.90 18.94 -12.95
C ARG A 69 5.94 17.68 -12.09
N TYR A 70 6.04 17.84 -10.79
CA TYR A 70 5.96 16.71 -9.85
C TYR A 70 4.49 16.42 -9.50
N LEU A 71 4.05 15.20 -9.79
CA LEU A 71 2.67 14.75 -9.51
C LEU A 71 2.21 15.09 -8.08
N ARG A 72 3.10 14.96 -7.10
CA ARG A 72 2.78 15.26 -5.70
C ARG A 72 2.45 16.73 -5.49
N ASN A 73 3.22 17.63 -6.09
CA ASN A 73 2.98 19.07 -6.03
C ASN A 73 1.70 19.46 -6.78
N PHE A 74 1.45 18.86 -7.95
CA PHE A 74 0.20 19.04 -8.67
C PHE A 74 -1.02 18.63 -7.82
N LEU A 75 -0.97 17.46 -7.17
CA LEU A 75 -2.04 17.01 -6.29
C LEU A 75 -2.23 17.98 -5.11
N ARG A 76 -1.15 18.37 -4.43
CA ARG A 76 -1.15 19.27 -3.27
C ARG A 76 -1.70 20.66 -3.59
N ASN A 77 -1.25 21.24 -4.71
CA ASN A 77 -1.47 22.66 -5.00
C ASN A 77 -2.70 22.88 -5.89
N GLN A 78 -3.17 21.88 -6.63
CA GLN A 78 -4.28 22.04 -7.58
C GLN A 78 -5.47 21.13 -7.28
N ILE A 79 -5.27 19.85 -7.00
CA ILE A 79 -6.38 18.90 -6.88
C ILE A 79 -6.98 18.91 -5.46
N ILE A 80 -6.14 18.75 -4.43
CA ILE A 80 -6.62 18.71 -3.04
C ILE A 80 -7.38 19.96 -2.64
N PRO A 81 -6.95 21.21 -2.98
CA PRO A 81 -7.71 22.41 -2.67
C PRO A 81 -9.11 22.42 -3.31
N GLN A 82 -9.28 21.89 -4.53
CA GLN A 82 -10.59 21.80 -5.17
C GLN A 82 -11.50 20.78 -4.46
N LEU A 83 -10.93 19.65 -4.01
CA LEU A 83 -11.68 18.67 -3.22
C LEU A 83 -12.12 19.26 -1.88
N VAL A 84 -11.26 20.01 -1.19
CA VAL A 84 -11.56 20.67 0.06
C VAL A 84 -12.61 21.78 -0.14
N ALA A 85 -12.54 22.54 -1.23
CA ALA A 85 -13.55 23.55 -1.57
C ALA A 85 -14.94 22.94 -1.82
N TYR A 86 -15.00 21.68 -2.30
CA TYR A 86 -16.24 20.93 -2.46
C TYR A 86 -16.76 20.35 -1.14
N ASP A 87 -15.85 19.82 -0.31
CA ASP A 87 -16.19 19.21 0.99
C ASP A 87 -15.06 19.43 1.98
N ASP A 88 -15.27 20.29 2.97
CA ASP A 88 -14.29 20.62 4.03
C ASP A 88 -13.78 19.40 4.81
N ASN A 89 -14.55 18.31 4.82
CA ASN A 89 -14.19 17.08 5.51
C ASN A 89 -13.55 16.02 4.61
N VAL A 90 -13.26 16.32 3.34
CA VAL A 90 -12.78 15.34 2.36
C VAL A 90 -11.48 14.65 2.81
N ILE A 91 -10.54 15.40 3.39
CA ILE A 91 -9.27 14.85 3.92
C ILE A 91 -9.56 13.78 4.99
N THR A 92 -10.40 14.10 5.96
CA THR A 92 -10.78 13.18 7.04
C THR A 92 -11.47 11.92 6.51
N LYS A 93 -12.40 12.09 5.54
CA LYS A 93 -13.09 10.97 4.88
C LYS A 93 -12.12 10.08 4.12
N MET A 94 -11.19 10.65 3.38
CA MET A 94 -10.17 9.90 2.64
C MET A 94 -9.21 9.16 3.58
N VAL A 95 -8.80 9.79 4.69
CA VAL A 95 -7.98 9.12 5.72
C VAL A 95 -8.74 7.97 6.37
N GLY A 96 -10.05 8.11 6.62
CA GLY A 96 -10.91 7.02 7.06
C GLY A 96 -10.93 5.84 6.08
N SER A 97 -11.06 6.14 4.78
CA SER A 97 -11.00 5.12 3.72
C SER A 97 -9.64 4.42 3.66
N ILE A 98 -8.53 5.15 3.85
CA ILE A 98 -7.19 4.57 3.95
C ILE A 98 -7.12 3.58 5.13
N GLY A 99 -7.70 3.94 6.29
CA GLY A 99 -7.78 3.02 7.45
C GLY A 99 -8.50 1.72 7.12
N SER A 100 -9.62 1.78 6.40
CA SER A 100 -10.35 0.59 5.92
C SER A 100 -9.53 -0.25 4.95
N LEU A 101 -8.78 0.38 4.05
CA LEU A 101 -7.85 -0.32 3.15
C LEU A 101 -6.71 -1.00 3.92
N GLN A 102 -6.17 -0.36 4.96
CA GLN A 102 -5.15 -0.95 5.83
C GLN A 102 -5.67 -2.19 6.56
N GLN A 103 -6.90 -2.14 7.07
CA GLN A 103 -7.55 -3.31 7.69
C GLN A 103 -7.75 -4.45 6.68
N ALA A 104 -8.22 -4.14 5.47
CA ALA A 104 -8.36 -5.14 4.40
C ALA A 104 -7.01 -5.77 4.02
N CYS A 105 -5.93 -4.98 3.96
CA CYS A 105 -4.58 -5.51 3.73
C CYS A 105 -4.13 -6.43 4.87
N ALA A 106 -4.40 -6.09 6.13
CA ALA A 106 -4.05 -6.93 7.27
C ALA A 106 -4.79 -8.28 7.21
N LEU A 107 -6.10 -8.28 6.92
CA LEU A 107 -6.88 -9.51 6.73
C LEU A 107 -6.35 -10.36 5.57
N ASN A 108 -5.95 -9.74 4.46
CA ASN A 108 -5.33 -10.44 3.34
C ASN A 108 -3.99 -11.07 3.74
N ASP A 109 -3.19 -10.39 4.55
CA ASP A 109 -1.91 -10.92 5.04
C ASP A 109 -2.13 -12.08 6.04
N GLU A 110 -3.13 -11.99 6.93
CA GLU A 110 -3.51 -13.10 7.83
C GLU A 110 -3.98 -14.32 7.03
N LEU A 111 -4.84 -14.14 6.02
CA LEU A 111 -5.28 -15.23 5.15
C LEU A 111 -4.09 -15.85 4.41
N ALA A 112 -3.15 -15.03 3.90
CA ALA A 112 -1.97 -15.55 3.23
C ALA A 112 -1.05 -16.34 4.18
N GLN A 113 -0.96 -15.98 5.45
CA GLN A 113 -0.22 -16.76 6.46
C GLN A 113 -0.85 -18.13 6.69
N LEU A 114 -2.18 -18.21 6.79
CA LEU A 114 -2.90 -19.49 6.91
C LEU A 114 -2.68 -20.36 5.67
N ASP A 115 -2.77 -19.75 4.47
CA ASP A 115 -2.53 -20.45 3.21
C ASP A 115 -1.09 -20.95 3.11
N LEU A 116 -0.12 -20.14 3.52
CA LEU A 116 1.29 -20.50 3.52
C LEU A 116 1.56 -21.68 4.46
N ALA A 117 0.97 -21.68 5.65
CA ALA A 117 1.10 -22.80 6.59
C ALA A 117 0.53 -24.11 5.99
N THR A 118 -0.59 -24.02 5.25
CA THR A 118 -1.19 -25.19 4.57
C THR A 118 -0.35 -25.63 3.37
N CYS A 119 0.25 -24.70 2.65
CA CYS A 119 1.05 -24.99 1.44
C CYS A 119 2.53 -25.32 1.71
N GLY A 120 2.93 -25.63 2.92
CA GLY A 120 4.28 -26.11 3.24
C GLY A 120 5.14 -25.18 4.08
N GLY A 121 4.78 -23.90 4.20
CA GLY A 121 5.42 -22.96 5.11
C GLY A 121 6.41 -21.97 4.45
N PRO A 122 7.15 -21.19 5.26
CA PRO A 122 7.91 -20.04 4.78
C PRO A 122 9.13 -20.37 3.93
N GLN A 123 9.61 -21.60 3.94
CA GLN A 123 10.81 -22.00 3.19
C GLN A 123 10.48 -22.58 1.82
N GLN A 124 9.26 -23.10 1.63
CA GLN A 124 8.83 -23.72 0.37
C GLN A 124 7.31 -23.67 0.23
N ILE A 125 6.85 -23.64 -1.01
CA ILE A 125 5.43 -23.76 -1.34
C ILE A 125 5.24 -25.07 -2.11
N LEU A 126 4.43 -25.99 -1.55
CA LEU A 126 4.02 -27.22 -2.19
C LEU A 126 3.04 -26.92 -3.31
N VAL A 127 3.40 -27.20 -4.55
CA VAL A 127 2.62 -26.83 -5.73
C VAL A 127 1.25 -27.51 -5.73
N ALA A 128 1.13 -28.74 -5.28
CA ALA A 128 -0.13 -29.47 -5.20
C ALA A 128 -1.14 -28.73 -4.31
N GLU A 129 -0.74 -28.36 -3.08
CA GLU A 129 -1.59 -27.64 -2.12
C GLU A 129 -1.90 -26.22 -2.61
N PHE A 130 -0.91 -25.54 -3.18
CA PHE A 130 -1.10 -24.23 -3.78
C PHE A 130 -2.14 -24.26 -4.91
N CYS A 131 -2.13 -25.26 -5.76
CA CYS A 131 -3.10 -25.41 -6.85
C CYS A 131 -4.53 -25.71 -6.38
N CYS A 132 -4.71 -26.19 -5.15
CA CYS A 132 -6.03 -26.36 -4.52
C CYS A 132 -6.66 -25.04 -4.08
N LEU A 133 -5.87 -23.99 -3.91
CA LEU A 133 -6.40 -22.66 -3.56
C LEU A 133 -7.14 -22.01 -4.73
N SER A 134 -8.13 -21.16 -4.43
CA SER A 134 -8.73 -20.30 -5.45
C SER A 134 -7.69 -19.35 -6.05
N ILE A 135 -7.88 -18.94 -7.30
CA ILE A 135 -6.93 -18.03 -7.98
C ILE A 135 -6.69 -16.73 -7.19
N THR A 136 -7.69 -16.21 -6.49
CA THR A 136 -7.55 -15.02 -5.66
C THR A 136 -6.63 -15.28 -4.46
N ARG A 137 -6.76 -16.44 -3.80
CA ARG A 137 -5.89 -16.86 -2.69
C ARG A 137 -4.47 -17.14 -3.18
N GLN A 138 -4.31 -17.75 -4.34
CA GLN A 138 -3.01 -17.97 -4.98
C GLN A 138 -2.27 -16.64 -5.23
N ILE A 139 -2.98 -15.65 -5.79
CA ILE A 139 -2.42 -14.30 -6.02
C ILE A 139 -2.05 -13.63 -4.69
N ASN A 140 -2.93 -13.72 -3.68
CA ASN A 140 -2.68 -13.16 -2.35
C ASN A 140 -1.45 -13.79 -1.70
N LEU A 141 -1.38 -15.13 -1.68
CA LEU A 141 -0.26 -15.89 -1.12
C LEU A 141 1.07 -15.55 -1.80
N LEU A 142 1.11 -15.53 -3.13
CA LEU A 142 2.34 -15.15 -3.86
C LEU A 142 2.76 -13.71 -3.60
N THR A 143 1.80 -12.78 -3.55
CA THR A 143 2.07 -11.37 -3.24
C THR A 143 2.65 -11.23 -1.84
N TYR A 144 2.04 -11.89 -0.85
CA TYR A 144 2.50 -11.92 0.53
C TYR A 144 3.91 -12.54 0.60
N TYR A 145 4.13 -13.69 -0.01
CA TYR A 145 5.40 -14.42 -0.01
C TYR A 145 6.54 -13.57 -0.58
N LEU A 146 6.35 -12.94 -1.75
CA LEU A 146 7.33 -12.05 -2.36
C LEU A 146 7.67 -10.84 -1.47
N ARG A 147 6.68 -10.28 -0.76
CA ARG A 147 6.89 -9.17 0.17
C ARG A 147 7.75 -9.56 1.37
N GLN A 148 7.63 -10.81 1.88
CA GLN A 148 8.47 -11.28 2.98
C GLN A 148 9.95 -11.27 2.62
N PHE A 149 10.29 -11.54 1.36
CA PHE A 149 11.67 -11.49 0.86
C PHE A 149 12.06 -10.12 0.32
N GLN A 150 11.20 -9.10 0.49
CA GLN A 150 11.43 -7.74 -0.01
C GLN A 150 11.73 -7.69 -1.52
N LEU A 151 11.19 -8.64 -2.27
CA LEU A 151 11.34 -8.71 -3.72
C LEU A 151 10.43 -7.69 -4.40
N PRO A 152 10.82 -7.16 -5.56
CA PRO A 152 9.95 -6.34 -6.39
C PRO A 152 8.66 -7.11 -6.71
N LEU A 153 7.49 -6.46 -6.49
CA LEU A 153 6.21 -7.09 -6.79
C LEU A 153 5.94 -7.01 -8.29
N PRO A 154 5.75 -8.16 -8.97
CA PRO A 154 5.25 -8.18 -10.33
C PRO A 154 3.81 -7.60 -10.39
N SER A 155 3.38 -7.22 -11.58
CA SER A 155 1.97 -6.84 -11.79
C SER A 155 1.05 -8.02 -11.47
N THR A 156 -0.20 -7.72 -11.07
CA THR A 156 -1.22 -8.75 -10.80
C THR A 156 -1.41 -9.69 -12.01
N ARG A 157 -1.26 -9.17 -13.24
CA ARG A 157 -1.31 -9.97 -14.46
C ARG A 157 -0.19 -10.99 -14.52
N GLN A 158 1.04 -10.60 -14.18
CA GLN A 158 2.20 -11.51 -14.17
C GLN A 158 2.07 -12.55 -13.08
N ILE A 159 1.61 -12.20 -11.88
CA ILE A 159 1.38 -13.16 -10.78
C ILE A 159 0.30 -14.16 -11.18
N ARG A 160 -0.79 -13.71 -11.81
CA ARG A 160 -1.87 -14.58 -12.29
C ARG A 160 -1.38 -15.55 -13.35
N GLU A 161 -0.59 -15.07 -14.30
CA GLU A 161 0.00 -15.91 -15.35
C GLU A 161 0.96 -16.95 -14.77
N PHE A 162 1.78 -16.57 -13.81
CA PHE A 162 2.66 -17.51 -13.10
C PHE A 162 1.86 -18.60 -12.36
N ALA A 163 0.78 -18.22 -11.64
CA ALA A 163 -0.09 -19.18 -10.97
C ALA A 163 -0.74 -20.16 -11.96
N ARG A 164 -1.14 -19.68 -13.14
CA ARG A 164 -1.69 -20.53 -14.22
C ARG A 164 -0.64 -21.55 -14.71
N GLN A 165 0.58 -21.10 -15.00
CA GLN A 165 1.67 -21.97 -15.47
C GLN A 165 2.04 -23.04 -14.44
N LEU A 166 2.06 -22.68 -13.14
CA LEU A 166 2.29 -23.66 -12.08
C LEU A 166 1.22 -24.77 -12.08
N LYS A 167 -0.06 -24.40 -12.26
CA LYS A 167 -1.16 -25.35 -12.29
C LYS A 167 -1.05 -26.30 -13.50
N GLU A 168 -0.70 -25.78 -14.68
CA GLU A 168 -0.52 -26.58 -15.90
C GLU A 168 0.66 -27.54 -15.77
N SER A 169 1.80 -27.05 -15.27
CA SER A 169 2.98 -27.91 -15.05
C SER A 169 2.77 -29.00 -14.00
N ALA A 170 1.88 -28.77 -13.02
CA ALA A 170 1.52 -29.78 -12.04
C ALA A 170 0.60 -30.85 -12.63
N ALA A 171 -0.28 -30.50 -13.58
CA ALA A 171 -1.15 -31.46 -14.29
C ALA A 171 -0.36 -32.39 -15.20
N ASP A 172 0.72 -31.92 -15.84
CA ASP A 172 1.57 -32.73 -16.72
C ASP A 172 2.43 -33.74 -15.97
N ARG A 173 2.57 -33.63 -14.66
CA ARG A 173 3.40 -34.54 -13.83
C ARG A 173 2.62 -35.70 -13.21
N HIS A 174 1.34 -35.89 -13.48
CA HIS A 174 0.59 -37.08 -13.14
C HIS A 174 0.56 -38.02 -14.37
N PRO A 175 1.52 -39.00 -14.51
CA PRO A 175 1.34 -40.07 -15.44
C PRO A 175 0.11 -40.87 -15.03
N GLN A 176 -0.76 -41.18 -15.99
CA GLN A 176 -1.88 -42.10 -15.83
C GLN A 176 -1.36 -43.49 -15.51
#